data_83adddb73354652bc62cf6ba08ec173d
#
_entry.id   83adddb73354652bc62cf6ba08ec173d
#
_cell.length_a   1.000
_cell.length_b   1.000
_cell.length_c   1.000
_cell.angle_alpha   90.00
_cell.angle_beta   90.00
_cell.angle_gamma   90.00
#
_symmetry.space_group_name_H-M   'P 1'
#
loop_
_entity.id
_entity.type
_entity.pdbx_description
1 polymer ?
#
loop_
_entity_poly.entity_id
_entity_poly.type
_entity_poly.pdbx_seq_one_letter_code
_entity_poly.pdbx_strand_id
1 'polypeptide(L)'
;RDKSIQTDSMRFRRNLERIGEITAYEISKELSYTPRVVETPLGEATVETIDDRIVVATILRAGLPYHQGFLNYFDDAENAFVSAYRKSTKDGKFTVKVEYISCGDLEDKVLLLVDPMLATGSSLVLAYNALCEKGGTPKYTHVAAVIASEQGIDYVSKNMPRQATTIWAAAVDEELTSRSYIVPGIGDAGDLAYGEKI
;
A
#
# COMPACT_ATOMS: atom_id res chain seq x y z
N ARG A 1 -12.42 0.47 -13.01
CA ARG A 1 -11.85 0.10 -14.31
C ARG A 1 -12.62 0.66 -15.51
N ASP A 2 -13.93 0.77 -15.39
CA ASP A 2 -14.76 1.26 -16.52
C ASP A 2 -14.61 2.77 -16.67
N LYS A 3 -13.89 3.19 -17.71
CA LYS A 3 -13.64 4.61 -18.01
C LYS A 3 -14.89 5.38 -18.44
N SER A 4 -15.98 4.71 -18.83
CA SER A 4 -17.24 5.35 -19.14
C SER A 4 -17.99 5.80 -17.88
N ILE A 5 -17.73 5.15 -16.76
CA ILE A 5 -18.30 5.45 -15.43
C ILE A 5 -17.36 6.33 -14.63
N GLN A 6 -16.06 6.11 -14.78
CA GLN A 6 -15.01 6.84 -14.10
C GLN A 6 -14.72 8.17 -14.83
N THR A 7 -15.49 9.20 -14.51
CA THR A 7 -15.50 10.45 -15.26
C THR A 7 -14.73 11.60 -14.61
N ASP A 8 -14.33 11.46 -13.34
CA ASP A 8 -13.66 12.52 -12.60
C ASP A 8 -12.68 12.01 -11.53
N SER A 9 -11.67 12.81 -11.22
CA SER A 9 -10.61 12.48 -10.28
C SER A 9 -11.12 12.35 -8.82
N MET A 10 -12.16 13.09 -8.44
CA MET A 10 -12.74 13.00 -7.11
C MET A 10 -13.37 11.62 -6.90
N ARG A 11 -14.16 11.15 -7.86
CA ARG A 11 -14.77 9.82 -7.81
C ARG A 11 -13.70 8.70 -7.78
N PHE A 12 -12.62 8.87 -8.55
CA PHE A 12 -11.49 7.94 -8.55
C PHE A 12 -10.86 7.84 -7.15
N ARG A 13 -10.50 8.98 -6.54
CA ARG A 13 -9.94 8.99 -5.19
C ARG A 13 -10.87 8.34 -4.17
N ARG A 14 -12.18 8.68 -4.19
CA ARG A 14 -13.17 8.10 -3.27
C ARG A 14 -13.34 6.58 -3.45
N ASN A 15 -13.20 6.08 -4.66
CA ASN A 15 -13.25 4.64 -4.91
C ASN A 15 -11.99 3.94 -4.39
N LEU A 16 -10.80 4.53 -4.56
CA LEU A 16 -9.58 3.99 -3.96
C LEU A 16 -9.67 3.96 -2.42
N GLU A 17 -10.18 5.02 -1.81
CA GLU A 17 -10.41 5.10 -0.37
C GLU A 17 -11.34 3.98 0.12
N ARG A 18 -12.49 3.77 -0.51
CA ARG A 18 -13.43 2.68 -0.17
C ARG A 18 -12.81 1.29 -0.32
N ILE A 19 -12.01 1.08 -1.36
CA ILE A 19 -11.28 -0.19 -1.54
C ILE A 19 -10.24 -0.33 -0.42
N GLY A 20 -9.59 0.76 -0.01
CA GLY A 20 -8.66 0.79 1.11
C GLY A 20 -9.30 0.36 2.43
N GLU A 21 -10.49 0.86 2.74
CA GLU A 21 -11.27 0.47 3.93
C GLU A 21 -11.57 -1.03 3.94
N ILE A 22 -12.02 -1.58 2.80
CA ILE A 22 -12.32 -3.01 2.67
C ILE A 22 -11.05 -3.84 2.79
N THR A 23 -9.94 -3.41 2.15
CA THR A 23 -8.66 -4.12 2.24
C THR A 23 -8.11 -4.10 3.66
N ALA A 24 -8.23 -2.97 4.36
CA ALA A 24 -7.83 -2.84 5.76
C ALA A 24 -8.62 -3.83 6.66
N TYR A 25 -9.93 -3.95 6.44
CA TYR A 25 -10.75 -4.94 7.13
C TYR A 25 -10.31 -6.38 6.85
N GLU A 26 -10.00 -6.73 5.60
CA GLU A 26 -9.50 -8.07 5.29
C GLU A 26 -8.14 -8.34 5.97
N ILE A 27 -7.21 -7.39 5.94
CA ILE A 27 -5.91 -7.49 6.60
C ILE A 27 -6.07 -7.59 8.11
N SER A 28 -7.03 -6.90 8.72
CA SER A 28 -7.22 -6.94 10.17
C SER A 28 -7.48 -8.34 10.71
N LYS A 29 -8.00 -9.26 9.89
CA LYS A 29 -8.23 -10.66 10.28
C LYS A 29 -6.95 -11.47 10.50
N GLU A 30 -5.83 -11.00 9.96
CA GLU A 30 -4.51 -11.63 10.07
C GLU A 30 -3.62 -10.98 11.16
N LEU A 31 -4.14 -9.94 11.84
CA LEU A 31 -3.41 -9.26 12.93
C LEU A 31 -3.53 -10.04 14.25
N SER A 32 -2.64 -9.74 15.17
CA SER A 32 -2.67 -10.30 16.52
C SER A 32 -3.71 -9.60 17.39
N TYR A 33 -4.45 -10.37 18.16
CA TYR A 33 -5.46 -9.87 19.08
C TYR A 33 -5.17 -10.38 20.50
N THR A 34 -5.50 -9.54 21.50
CA THR A 34 -5.44 -9.91 22.91
C THR A 34 -6.76 -9.57 23.61
N PRO A 35 -7.25 -10.44 24.52
CA PRO A 35 -8.42 -10.13 25.33
C PRO A 35 -8.11 -9.01 26.31
N ARG A 36 -8.98 -7.99 26.33
CA ARG A 36 -8.92 -6.86 27.26
C ARG A 36 -10.23 -6.72 27.99
N VAL A 37 -10.16 -6.56 29.32
CA VAL A 37 -11.33 -6.20 30.12
C VAL A 37 -11.56 -4.70 29.99
N VAL A 38 -12.75 -4.31 29.57
CA VAL A 38 -13.19 -2.92 29.42
C VAL A 38 -14.40 -2.66 30.28
N GLU A 39 -14.50 -1.44 30.83
CA GLU A 39 -15.66 -0.98 31.56
C GLU A 39 -16.70 -0.45 30.57
N THR A 40 -17.93 -0.91 30.68
CA THR A 40 -19.07 -0.45 29.91
C THR A 40 -20.04 0.31 30.83
N PRO A 41 -21.04 1.06 30.33
CA PRO A 41 -22.03 1.74 31.16
C PRO A 41 -22.83 0.80 32.09
N LEU A 42 -22.85 -0.51 31.82
CA LEU A 42 -23.65 -1.49 32.56
C LEU A 42 -22.82 -2.57 33.26
N GLY A 43 -21.47 -2.53 33.17
CA GLY A 43 -20.59 -3.52 33.78
C GLY A 43 -19.31 -3.75 32.98
N GLU A 44 -18.55 -4.78 33.34
CA GLU A 44 -17.32 -5.17 32.64
C GLU A 44 -17.62 -6.13 31.48
N ALA A 45 -16.84 -6.01 30.41
CA ALA A 45 -16.84 -6.93 29.29
C ALA A 45 -15.41 -7.28 28.88
N THR A 46 -15.19 -8.52 28.46
CA THR A 46 -13.93 -8.92 27.81
C THR A 46 -14.11 -8.80 26.31
N VAL A 47 -13.23 -8.01 25.67
CA VAL A 47 -13.24 -7.77 24.22
C VAL A 47 -11.87 -8.08 23.63
N GLU A 48 -11.85 -8.61 22.41
CA GLU A 48 -10.61 -8.80 21.65
C GLU A 48 -10.20 -7.46 21.02
N THR A 49 -8.98 -7.01 21.32
CA THR A 49 -8.41 -5.78 20.77
C THR A 49 -7.15 -6.08 19.97
N ILE A 50 -6.88 -5.31 18.92
CA ILE A 50 -5.64 -5.43 18.14
C ILE A 50 -4.46 -5.13 19.08
N ASP A 51 -3.49 -6.05 19.12
CA ASP A 51 -2.26 -5.93 19.90
C ASP A 51 -1.11 -5.37 19.06
N ASP A 52 -1.21 -5.49 17.75
CA ASP A 52 -0.21 -5.01 16.81
C ASP A 52 -0.17 -3.49 16.73
N ARG A 53 1.04 -2.91 16.82
CA ARG A 53 1.27 -1.52 16.46
C ARG A 53 1.41 -1.44 14.94
N ILE A 54 0.63 -0.57 14.32
CA ILE A 54 0.49 -0.49 12.85
C ILE A 54 1.14 0.78 12.32
N VAL A 55 1.90 0.63 11.25
CA VAL A 55 2.38 1.75 10.42
C VAL A 55 1.82 1.59 9.02
N VAL A 56 1.08 2.58 8.53
CA VAL A 56 0.61 2.62 7.14
C VAL A 56 1.55 3.47 6.31
N ALA A 57 2.22 2.85 5.36
CA ALA A 57 3.15 3.51 4.45
C ALA A 57 2.60 3.54 3.02
N THR A 58 2.79 4.64 2.31
CA THR A 58 2.34 4.77 0.93
C THR A 58 3.34 5.43 0.02
N ILE A 59 3.26 5.12 -1.29
CA ILE A 59 4.07 5.74 -2.33
C ILE A 59 3.31 6.92 -2.93
N LEU A 60 3.89 8.11 -2.84
CA LEU A 60 3.31 9.34 -3.37
C LEU A 60 3.41 9.36 -4.91
N ARG A 61 2.43 9.91 -5.61
CA ARG A 61 1.17 10.57 -5.24
C ARG A 61 -0.02 9.61 -5.22
N ALA A 62 0.01 8.58 -6.08
CA ALA A 62 -1.13 7.70 -6.38
C ALA A 62 -1.68 6.98 -5.15
N GLY A 63 -0.83 6.66 -4.19
CA GLY A 63 -1.19 5.91 -3.00
C GLY A 63 -2.04 6.67 -1.97
N LEU A 64 -2.04 8.00 -1.98
CA LEU A 64 -2.71 8.80 -0.94
C LEU A 64 -4.18 8.45 -0.69
N PRO A 65 -5.04 8.30 -1.71
CA PRO A 65 -6.44 7.99 -1.45
C PRO A 65 -6.64 6.57 -0.90
N TYR A 66 -5.83 5.62 -1.35
CA TYR A 66 -5.86 4.25 -0.87
C TYR A 66 -5.37 4.16 0.58
N HIS A 67 -4.29 4.86 0.91
CA HIS A 67 -3.78 5.05 2.26
C HIS A 67 -4.84 5.67 3.20
N GLN A 68 -5.60 6.68 2.73
CA GLN A 68 -6.68 7.27 3.53
C GLN A 68 -7.72 6.24 3.95
N GLY A 69 -8.04 5.28 3.08
CA GLY A 69 -8.96 4.18 3.41
C GLY A 69 -8.46 3.31 4.56
N PHE A 70 -7.14 3.06 4.64
CA PHE A 70 -6.54 2.36 5.78
C PHE A 70 -6.63 3.17 7.07
N LEU A 71 -6.42 4.49 6.99
CA LEU A 71 -6.55 5.37 8.17
C LEU A 71 -8.00 5.51 8.66
N ASN A 72 -8.98 5.38 7.77
CA ASN A 72 -10.39 5.36 8.17
C ASN A 72 -10.76 4.08 8.95
N TYR A 73 -9.91 3.06 8.92
CA TYR A 73 -10.11 1.79 9.60
C TYR A 73 -9.20 1.62 10.84
N PHE A 74 -7.94 2.02 10.75
CA PHE A 74 -6.95 1.90 11.82
C PHE A 74 -6.69 3.28 12.44
N ASP A 75 -7.47 3.66 13.45
CA ASP A 75 -7.48 5.00 14.06
C ASP A 75 -6.12 5.43 14.62
N ASP A 76 -5.40 4.49 15.24
CA ASP A 76 -4.12 4.75 15.93
C ASP A 76 -2.88 4.46 15.06
N ALA A 77 -3.05 4.20 13.76
CA ALA A 77 -1.94 3.86 12.89
C ALA A 77 -0.96 5.04 12.70
N GLU A 78 0.32 4.75 12.87
CA GLU A 78 1.38 5.67 12.47
C GLU A 78 1.49 5.74 10.95
N ASN A 79 2.08 6.81 10.42
CA ASN A 79 2.12 7.05 8.99
C ASN A 79 3.54 7.15 8.46
N ALA A 80 3.77 6.59 7.27
CA ALA A 80 5.00 6.78 6.52
C ALA A 80 4.71 7.12 5.05
N PHE A 81 5.56 7.98 4.47
CA PHE A 81 5.40 8.44 3.10
C PHE A 81 6.70 8.29 2.34
N VAL A 82 6.64 7.74 1.14
CA VAL A 82 7.78 7.60 0.24
C VAL A 82 7.46 8.28 -1.08
N SER A 83 8.28 9.22 -1.51
CA SER A 83 8.26 9.75 -2.88
C SER A 83 9.28 8.99 -3.71
N ALA A 84 8.79 8.20 -4.66
CA ALA A 84 9.62 7.50 -5.61
C ALA A 84 9.21 7.90 -7.03
N TYR A 85 10.19 8.19 -7.88
CA TYR A 85 9.93 8.51 -9.27
C TYR A 85 10.83 7.71 -10.21
N ARG A 86 10.32 7.50 -11.41
CA ARG A 86 11.07 6.84 -12.48
C ARG A 86 11.90 7.89 -13.22
N LYS A 87 13.22 7.71 -13.22
CA LYS A 87 14.14 8.52 -14.01
C LYS A 87 14.54 7.75 -15.25
N SER A 88 14.28 8.31 -16.43
CA SER A 88 14.79 7.76 -17.68
C SER A 88 16.29 8.00 -17.75
N THR A 89 17.06 6.96 -18.02
CA THR A 89 18.48 7.05 -18.35
C THR A 89 18.64 7.30 -19.85
N LYS A 90 19.79 7.85 -20.26
CA LYS A 90 20.09 8.14 -21.69
C LYS A 90 19.99 6.89 -22.58
N ASP A 91 20.11 5.71 -22.01
CA ASP A 91 20.05 4.41 -22.69
C ASP A 91 18.61 3.82 -22.76
N GLY A 92 17.58 4.62 -22.45
CA GLY A 92 16.18 4.17 -22.49
C GLY A 92 15.76 3.27 -21.34
N LYS A 93 16.64 3.02 -20.35
CA LYS A 93 16.32 2.27 -19.14
C LYS A 93 15.72 3.22 -18.09
N PHE A 94 14.79 2.68 -17.28
CA PHE A 94 14.24 3.42 -16.16
C PHE A 94 14.94 2.98 -14.86
N THR A 95 15.37 3.97 -14.09
CA THR A 95 15.80 3.77 -12.69
C THR A 95 14.74 4.41 -11.78
N VAL A 96 14.35 3.71 -10.73
CA VAL A 96 13.49 4.29 -9.68
C VAL A 96 14.40 4.90 -8.63
N LYS A 97 14.11 6.15 -8.23
CA LYS A 97 14.87 6.86 -7.20
C LYS A 97 13.91 7.34 -6.12
N VAL A 98 14.27 7.13 -4.86
CA VAL A 98 13.60 7.73 -3.71
C VAL A 98 14.16 9.13 -3.50
N GLU A 99 13.27 10.13 -3.42
CA GLU A 99 13.66 11.53 -3.17
C GLU A 99 13.30 12.01 -1.77
N TYR A 100 12.18 11.51 -1.27
CA TYR A 100 11.68 11.91 0.03
C TYR A 100 11.16 10.69 0.78
N ILE A 101 11.48 10.64 2.06
CA ILE A 101 10.97 9.64 2.97
C ILE A 101 10.67 10.27 4.32
N SER A 102 9.45 10.07 4.79
CA SER A 102 9.03 10.35 6.14
C SER A 102 8.61 9.03 6.77
N CYS A 103 9.30 8.62 7.81
CA CYS A 103 9.06 7.37 8.50
C CYS A 103 9.49 7.51 9.96
N GLY A 104 8.68 7.00 10.88
CA GLY A 104 9.05 6.74 12.27
C GLY A 104 9.79 5.40 12.42
N ASP A 105 9.89 4.93 13.65
CA ASP A 105 10.43 3.62 13.98
C ASP A 105 9.49 2.51 13.49
N LEU A 106 10.04 1.44 12.88
CA LEU A 106 9.31 0.27 12.38
C LEU A 106 9.57 -1.00 13.20
N GLU A 107 10.54 -0.97 14.12
CA GLU A 107 10.89 -2.14 14.93
C GLU A 107 9.66 -2.64 15.71
N ASP A 108 9.45 -3.95 15.71
CA ASP A 108 8.33 -4.63 16.38
C ASP A 108 6.92 -4.16 15.92
N LYS A 109 6.81 -3.50 14.76
CA LYS A 109 5.53 -3.04 14.20
C LYS A 109 5.12 -3.84 12.97
N VAL A 110 3.84 -3.82 12.68
CA VAL A 110 3.29 -4.31 11.40
C VAL A 110 3.26 -3.16 10.41
N LEU A 111 3.95 -3.34 9.29
CA LEU A 111 3.96 -2.39 8.19
C LEU A 111 2.87 -2.74 7.16
N LEU A 112 1.95 -1.82 6.90
CA LEU A 112 1.01 -1.88 5.79
C LEU A 112 1.55 -0.98 4.67
N LEU A 113 2.21 -1.57 3.67
CA LEU A 113 2.78 -0.85 2.53
C LEU A 113 1.78 -0.85 1.38
N VAL A 114 1.14 0.29 1.15
CA VAL A 114 -0.01 0.42 0.26
C VAL A 114 0.28 1.27 -0.98
N ASP A 115 -0.08 0.74 -2.15
CA ASP A 115 0.00 1.45 -3.43
C ASP A 115 -1.12 0.92 -4.34
N PRO A 116 -1.92 1.75 -5.02
CA PRO A 116 -2.99 1.27 -5.87
C PRO A 116 -2.53 0.34 -7.00
N MET A 117 -1.26 0.39 -7.42
CA MET A 117 -0.76 -0.35 -8.58
C MET A 117 0.56 -1.07 -8.31
N LEU A 118 0.50 -2.39 -8.19
CA LEU A 118 1.67 -3.25 -8.16
C LEU A 118 2.00 -3.72 -9.60
N ALA A 119 2.67 -2.86 -10.40
CA ALA A 119 3.04 -3.17 -11.77
C ALA A 119 4.29 -4.07 -11.86
N THR A 120 5.50 -3.50 -11.89
CA THR A 120 6.75 -4.28 -11.90
C THR A 120 7.22 -4.71 -10.52
N GLY A 121 6.65 -4.17 -9.45
CA GLY A 121 7.10 -4.39 -8.07
C GLY A 121 8.34 -3.60 -7.65
N SER A 122 9.11 -3.06 -8.59
CA SER A 122 10.40 -2.42 -8.30
C SER A 122 10.28 -1.19 -7.39
N SER A 123 9.26 -0.35 -7.59
CA SER A 123 9.01 0.83 -6.75
C SER A 123 8.66 0.43 -5.32
N LEU A 124 7.87 -0.64 -5.16
CA LEU A 124 7.43 -1.17 -3.87
C LEU A 124 8.60 -1.75 -3.06
N VAL A 125 9.44 -2.59 -3.69
CA VAL A 125 10.63 -3.14 -3.06
C VAL A 125 11.63 -2.03 -2.69
N LEU A 126 11.83 -1.04 -3.57
CA LEU A 126 12.69 0.11 -3.27
C LEU A 126 12.16 0.94 -2.09
N ALA A 127 10.84 1.19 -2.04
CA ALA A 127 10.20 1.89 -0.94
C ALA A 127 10.35 1.11 0.37
N TYR A 128 10.12 -0.21 0.35
CA TYR A 128 10.33 -1.08 1.51
C TYR A 128 11.76 -1.00 2.04
N ASN A 129 12.75 -1.17 1.17
CA ASN A 129 14.17 -1.11 1.58
C ASN A 129 14.54 0.25 2.18
N ALA A 130 14.07 1.35 1.57
CA ALA A 130 14.33 2.69 2.07
C ALA A 130 13.63 2.98 3.41
N LEU A 131 12.43 2.42 3.63
CA LEU A 131 11.74 2.47 4.91
C LEU A 131 12.49 1.71 5.98
N CYS A 132 12.97 0.49 5.67
CA CYS A 132 13.76 -0.33 6.59
C CYS A 132 15.12 0.31 6.92
N GLU A 133 15.79 0.92 5.94
CA GLU A 133 17.04 1.65 6.17
C GLU A 133 16.86 2.81 7.15
N LYS A 134 15.72 3.49 7.11
CA LYS A 134 15.43 4.65 7.94
C LYS A 134 14.81 4.30 9.29
N GLY A 135 13.87 3.37 9.33
CA GLY A 135 13.01 3.09 10.50
C GLY A 135 13.25 1.74 11.16
N GLY A 136 14.19 0.92 10.67
CA GLY A 136 14.39 -0.45 11.16
C GLY A 136 13.49 -1.47 10.45
N THR A 137 13.58 -2.73 10.87
CA THR A 137 12.89 -3.84 10.21
C THR A 137 11.54 -4.11 10.88
N PRO A 138 10.40 -4.02 10.15
CA PRO A 138 9.11 -4.36 10.70
C PRO A 138 9.03 -5.85 11.02
N LYS A 139 8.26 -6.22 12.06
CA LYS A 139 8.05 -7.64 12.41
C LYS A 139 7.28 -8.39 11.32
N TYR A 140 6.40 -7.71 10.63
CA TYR A 140 5.62 -8.23 9.51
C TYR A 140 5.23 -7.13 8.54
N THR A 141 5.08 -7.47 7.24
CA THR A 141 4.68 -6.52 6.20
C THR A 141 3.51 -7.05 5.40
N HIS A 142 2.43 -6.29 5.33
CA HIS A 142 1.37 -6.50 4.37
C HIS A 142 1.54 -5.50 3.22
N VAL A 143 1.80 -6.01 2.03
CA VAL A 143 1.81 -5.23 0.80
C VAL A 143 0.40 -5.25 0.23
N ALA A 144 -0.21 -4.10 0.02
CA ALA A 144 -1.58 -4.02 -0.48
C ALA A 144 -1.67 -3.21 -1.78
N ALA A 145 -2.32 -3.77 -2.79
CA ALA A 145 -2.56 -3.12 -4.08
C ALA A 145 -4.02 -3.27 -4.53
N VAL A 146 -4.53 -2.29 -5.26
CA VAL A 146 -5.85 -2.41 -5.88
C VAL A 146 -5.74 -3.30 -7.12
N ILE A 147 -4.74 -3.05 -7.96
CA ILE A 147 -4.43 -3.87 -9.14
C ILE A 147 -2.97 -4.31 -9.08
N ALA A 148 -2.73 -5.60 -9.24
CA ALA A 148 -1.38 -6.17 -9.35
C ALA A 148 -1.19 -6.86 -10.71
N SER A 149 0.05 -6.92 -11.19
CA SER A 149 0.44 -7.84 -12.24
C SER A 149 1.06 -9.10 -11.66
N GLU A 150 0.96 -10.23 -12.37
CA GLU A 150 1.65 -11.46 -11.99
C GLU A 150 3.16 -11.26 -11.85
N GLN A 151 3.77 -10.52 -12.80
CA GLN A 151 5.19 -10.17 -12.76
C GLN A 151 5.56 -9.37 -11.51
N GLY A 152 4.71 -8.41 -11.11
CA GLY A 152 4.93 -7.58 -9.92
C GLY A 152 4.85 -8.39 -8.64
N ILE A 153 3.87 -9.28 -8.53
CA ILE A 153 3.72 -10.20 -7.41
C ILE A 153 4.94 -11.11 -7.29
N ASP A 154 5.38 -11.71 -8.41
CA ASP A 154 6.58 -12.57 -8.43
C ASP A 154 7.84 -11.80 -8.02
N TYR A 155 8.01 -10.59 -8.51
CA TYR A 155 9.16 -9.74 -8.16
C TYR A 155 9.17 -9.38 -6.67
N VAL A 156 8.06 -8.93 -6.10
CA VAL A 156 7.94 -8.63 -4.66
C VAL A 156 8.19 -9.87 -3.82
N SER A 157 7.60 -11.02 -4.17
CA SER A 157 7.78 -12.29 -3.48
C SER A 157 9.23 -12.79 -3.46
N LYS A 158 10.03 -12.43 -4.46
CA LYS A 158 11.47 -12.78 -4.53
C LYS A 158 12.39 -11.82 -3.80
N ASN A 159 11.99 -10.56 -3.65
CA ASN A 159 12.85 -9.48 -3.16
C ASN A 159 12.45 -8.93 -1.78
N MET A 160 11.40 -9.46 -1.17
CA MET A 160 11.00 -9.14 0.21
C MET A 160 11.05 -10.39 1.09
N PRO A 161 11.13 -10.26 2.45
CA PRO A 161 11.21 -11.41 3.37
C PRO A 161 9.97 -12.31 3.26
N ARG A 162 10.11 -13.48 2.65
CA ARG A 162 9.00 -14.40 2.36
C ARG A 162 8.17 -14.83 3.57
N GLN A 163 8.84 -15.03 4.72
CA GLN A 163 8.19 -15.50 5.95
C GLN A 163 7.50 -14.36 6.73
N ALA A 164 7.78 -13.10 6.37
CA ALA A 164 7.27 -11.93 7.04
C ALA A 164 6.58 -10.97 6.07
N THR A 165 6.06 -11.47 4.93
CA THR A 165 5.37 -10.63 3.93
C THR A 165 4.19 -11.36 3.34
N THR A 166 3.02 -10.71 3.34
CA THR A 166 1.83 -11.12 2.58
C THR A 166 1.47 -10.05 1.55
N ILE A 167 1.09 -10.47 0.34
CA ILE A 167 0.64 -9.58 -0.73
C ILE A 167 -0.88 -9.69 -0.88
N TRP A 168 -1.56 -8.55 -0.87
CA TRP A 168 -2.99 -8.39 -1.04
C TRP A 168 -3.26 -7.65 -2.34
N ALA A 169 -4.12 -8.19 -3.19
CA ALA A 169 -4.54 -7.53 -4.42
C ALA A 169 -6.03 -7.72 -4.65
N ALA A 170 -6.76 -6.64 -4.93
CA ALA A 170 -8.18 -6.75 -5.23
C ALA A 170 -8.41 -7.36 -6.63
N ALA A 171 -7.45 -7.21 -7.55
CA ALA A 171 -7.43 -7.94 -8.82
C ALA A 171 -6.00 -8.12 -9.31
N VAL A 172 -5.79 -9.20 -10.08
CA VAL A 172 -4.51 -9.53 -10.73
C VAL A 172 -4.72 -9.56 -12.23
N ASP A 173 -3.84 -8.92 -12.98
CA ASP A 173 -3.80 -8.92 -14.44
C ASP A 173 -2.48 -9.52 -14.93
N GLU A 174 -2.50 -10.17 -16.09
CA GLU A 174 -1.38 -10.99 -16.57
C GLU A 174 -0.28 -10.16 -17.24
N GLU A 175 -0.64 -9.08 -17.93
CA GLU A 175 0.25 -8.40 -18.87
C GLU A 175 0.72 -7.03 -18.39
N LEU A 176 1.94 -6.66 -18.82
CA LEU A 176 2.49 -5.32 -18.75
C LEU A 176 2.83 -4.80 -20.14
N THR A 177 2.52 -3.53 -20.42
CA THR A 177 3.03 -2.85 -21.62
C THR A 177 4.55 -2.64 -21.52
N SER A 178 5.19 -2.28 -22.64
CA SER A 178 6.61 -1.88 -22.68
C SER A 178 6.94 -0.68 -21.77
N ARG A 179 5.92 0.12 -21.41
CA ARG A 179 6.04 1.22 -20.45
C ARG A 179 5.67 0.82 -19.02
N SER A 180 5.53 -0.49 -18.76
CA SER A 180 5.18 -1.04 -17.44
C SER A 180 3.80 -0.61 -16.91
N TYR A 181 2.82 -0.40 -17.77
CA TYR A 181 1.42 -0.28 -17.39
C TYR A 181 0.76 -1.66 -17.36
N ILE A 182 -0.07 -1.90 -16.36
CA ILE A 182 -0.85 -3.14 -16.22
C ILE A 182 -1.95 -3.18 -17.29
N VAL A 183 -2.13 -4.33 -17.94
CA VAL A 183 -3.15 -4.53 -18.98
C VAL A 183 -4.06 -5.70 -18.57
N PRO A 184 -5.40 -5.49 -18.54
CA PRO A 184 -6.14 -4.28 -18.86
C PRO A 184 -6.00 -3.14 -17.84
N GLY A 185 -5.65 -3.40 -16.57
CA GLY A 185 -5.34 -2.42 -15.54
C GLY A 185 -6.42 -1.37 -15.30
N ILE A 186 -5.98 -0.16 -14.91
CA ILE A 186 -6.80 1.02 -14.68
C ILE A 186 -6.21 2.31 -15.28
N GLY A 187 -5.11 2.21 -16.03
CA GLY A 187 -4.35 3.37 -16.52
C GLY A 187 -3.31 3.88 -15.53
N ASP A 188 -2.94 5.16 -15.56
CA ASP A 188 -2.05 5.79 -14.58
C ASP A 188 -2.87 6.30 -13.37
N ALA A 189 -2.72 5.64 -12.24
CA ALA A 189 -3.49 5.98 -11.04
C ALA A 189 -3.14 7.37 -10.48
N GLY A 190 -1.89 7.83 -10.66
CA GLY A 190 -1.46 9.15 -10.24
C GLY A 190 -2.14 10.25 -11.04
N ASP A 191 -2.18 10.08 -12.36
CA ASP A 191 -2.79 11.05 -13.27
C ASP A 191 -4.32 11.04 -13.15
N LEU A 192 -4.93 9.86 -12.98
CA LEU A 192 -6.37 9.75 -12.71
C LEU A 192 -6.78 10.42 -11.38
N ALA A 193 -5.93 10.31 -10.36
CA ALA A 193 -6.23 10.88 -9.05
C ALA A 193 -5.96 12.40 -8.97
N TYR A 194 -4.90 12.90 -9.63
CA TYR A 194 -4.34 14.23 -9.38
C TYR A 194 -4.00 15.04 -10.62
N GLY A 195 -4.32 14.53 -11.81
CA GLY A 195 -3.96 15.15 -13.08
C GLY A 195 -2.54 14.82 -13.55
N GLU A 196 -2.29 15.06 -14.83
CA GLU A 196 -1.02 14.74 -15.49
C GLU A 196 0.17 15.48 -14.84
N LYS A 197 1.32 14.81 -14.82
CA LYS A 197 2.60 15.40 -14.43
C LYS A 197 3.17 16.18 -15.62
N ILE A 198 3.76 17.34 -15.36
CA ILE A 198 4.55 18.11 -16.31
C ILE A 198 5.96 17.53 -16.39
#